data_2a855c2ba717ce359f2251c78eab3b75
#
_entry.id   2a855c2ba717ce359f2251c78eab3b75
#
_cell.length_a   1.000
_cell.length_b   1.000
_cell.length_c   1.000
_cell.angle_alpha   90.00
_cell.angle_beta   90.00
_cell.angle_gamma   90.00
#
_symmetry.space_group_name_H-M   'P 1'
#
loop_
_entity.id
_entity.type
_entity.pdbx_description
1 polymer ?
#
loop_
_entity_poly.entity_id
_entity_poly.type
_entity_poly.pdbx_seq_one_letter_code
_entity_poly.pdbx_strand_id
1 'polypeptide(L)'
;MIIIKKILNVYIVLLLLNSCVSLPGINKNPQSQKLKEKIIPNEYSINDVEINLVDLNSLTEDEINKYNRDKVEELDYKVNKISNIYNYKYEYILGAADSISIDLTDTDDLDNTYLIDQYGMIDLPFIGKIKLADLTLNEAQNILMEVIKGYYKNPDIQLEIQTYNSSKIHIVGAVRNQLTINLDQKPIRLIEAAIQANFNPSAEDKLYGTKGFLRREGKVYKINLANAFKSEDEKENFYLKKDDVLFIDRNSESIHVFGEVLKPGVYYPNLDYSLTELISTSGLNQLTANAKNVYVIREKNNSFLEINIFKLDIRNPINLVLGRKFLLQKKDIIFIPPKEIVKWNRTISLLLPQTDLFKSYNPIINNGLRTYREEPQ
;
A
#
# COMPACT_ATOMS: atom_id res chain seq x y z
N MET A 1 -51.95 26.55 42.78
CA MET A 1 -50.71 25.77 42.93
C MET A 1 -50.41 24.81 41.76
N ILE A 2 -51.44 24.20 41.12
CA ILE A 2 -51.28 23.25 40.02
C ILE A 2 -50.85 23.93 38.70
N ILE A 3 -51.29 25.13 38.40
CA ILE A 3 -51.01 25.88 37.17
C ILE A 3 -49.54 26.35 37.15
N ILE A 4 -49.00 26.78 38.29
CA ILE A 4 -47.62 27.25 38.42
C ILE A 4 -46.63 26.06 38.18
N LYS A 5 -46.97 24.85 38.66
CA LYS A 5 -46.14 23.65 38.38
C LYS A 5 -46.13 23.25 36.90
N LYS A 6 -47.23 23.44 36.18
CA LYS A 6 -47.30 23.17 34.74
C LYS A 6 -46.47 24.17 33.94
N ILE A 7 -46.54 25.46 34.31
CA ILE A 7 -45.76 26.52 33.64
C ILE A 7 -44.25 26.33 33.91
N LEU A 8 -43.87 25.95 35.11
CA LEU A 8 -42.47 25.65 35.45
C LEU A 8 -41.90 24.45 34.69
N ASN A 9 -42.71 23.40 34.53
CA ASN A 9 -42.27 22.22 33.74
C ASN A 9 -42.13 22.56 32.25
N VAL A 10 -42.99 23.38 31.67
CA VAL A 10 -42.88 23.84 30.29
C VAL A 10 -41.62 24.71 30.11
N TYR A 11 -41.29 25.55 31.09
CA TYR A 11 -40.10 26.39 31.06
C TYR A 11 -38.79 25.57 31.17
N ILE A 12 -38.79 24.51 32.00
CA ILE A 12 -37.66 23.58 32.12
C ILE A 12 -37.47 22.80 30.82
N VAL A 13 -38.52 22.35 30.15
CA VAL A 13 -38.46 21.67 28.87
C VAL A 13 -37.96 22.61 27.76
N LEU A 14 -38.37 23.88 27.77
CA LEU A 14 -37.88 24.92 26.84
C LEU A 14 -36.42 25.28 27.08
N LEU A 15 -35.94 25.27 28.31
CA LEU A 15 -34.52 25.49 28.66
C LEU A 15 -33.64 24.32 28.23
N LEU A 16 -34.15 23.08 28.31
CA LEU A 16 -33.43 21.89 27.85
C LEU A 16 -33.34 21.82 26.32
N LEU A 17 -34.27 22.42 25.60
CA LEU A 17 -34.24 22.48 24.13
C LEU A 17 -33.20 23.46 23.58
N ASN A 18 -32.72 24.41 24.41
CA ASN A 18 -31.67 25.34 24.00
C ASN A 18 -30.24 24.87 24.32
N SER A 19 -30.06 23.79 25.05
CA SER A 19 -28.77 23.16 25.23
C SER A 19 -28.40 22.34 23.97
N CYS A 20 -27.96 23.00 22.92
CA CYS A 20 -27.23 22.36 21.84
C CYS A 20 -25.93 21.78 22.38
N VAL A 21 -26.00 20.62 22.99
CA VAL A 21 -24.80 19.85 23.30
C VAL A 21 -24.26 19.34 21.96
N SER A 22 -23.19 19.96 21.51
CA SER A 22 -22.44 19.44 20.37
C SER A 22 -21.79 18.13 20.80
N LEU A 23 -22.34 17.01 20.37
CA LEU A 23 -21.73 15.70 20.56
C LEU A 23 -20.41 15.63 19.79
N PRO A 24 -19.37 15.01 20.37
CA PRO A 24 -18.11 14.78 19.66
C PRO A 24 -18.38 14.05 18.34
N GLY A 25 -17.91 14.59 17.22
CA GLY A 25 -18.09 14.01 15.88
C GLY A 25 -19.31 14.54 15.10
N ILE A 26 -20.19 15.35 15.70
CA ILE A 26 -21.28 16.01 14.97
C ILE A 26 -20.84 17.45 14.70
N ASN A 27 -20.27 17.68 13.54
CA ASN A 27 -19.75 18.99 13.32
C ASN A 27 -20.50 19.80 12.27
N LYS A 28 -20.56 21.08 12.57
CA LYS A 28 -21.17 22.11 11.74
C LYS A 28 -20.41 22.22 10.43
N ASN A 29 -21.09 22.74 9.42
CA ASN A 29 -20.52 23.09 8.13
C ASN A 29 -19.14 23.75 8.31
N PRO A 30 -18.06 23.29 7.64
CA PRO A 30 -16.73 23.89 7.77
C PRO A 30 -16.68 25.41 7.59
N GLN A 31 -17.64 25.98 6.84
CA GLN A 31 -17.75 27.42 6.62
C GLN A 31 -18.24 28.22 7.85
N SER A 32 -18.78 27.59 8.90
CA SER A 32 -19.38 28.30 10.03
C SER A 32 -18.52 28.28 11.28
N GLN A 33 -17.36 27.68 11.26
CA GLN A 33 -16.50 27.63 12.44
C GLN A 33 -15.42 28.70 12.45
N LYS A 34 -15.73 29.80 13.12
CA LYS A 34 -14.73 30.42 14.02
C LYS A 34 -14.63 29.47 15.21
N LEU A 35 -13.76 28.48 15.11
CA LEU A 35 -13.45 27.53 16.18
C LEU A 35 -12.83 28.28 17.36
N LYS A 36 -13.66 28.59 18.32
CA LYS A 36 -13.22 28.96 19.68
C LYS A 36 -13.33 27.67 20.48
N GLU A 37 -12.22 27.01 20.73
CA GLU A 37 -11.82 26.42 22.00
C GLU A 37 -10.78 25.30 21.83
N LYS A 38 -9.78 25.38 22.69
CA LYS A 38 -8.59 24.55 22.80
C LYS A 38 -8.91 23.06 23.05
N ILE A 39 -8.56 22.18 22.13
CA ILE A 39 -8.18 20.79 22.45
C ILE A 39 -7.04 20.37 21.49
N ILE A 40 -5.91 21.02 21.61
CA ILE A 40 -4.66 20.57 21.01
C ILE A 40 -3.57 20.75 22.06
N PRO A 41 -2.68 19.75 22.26
CA PRO A 41 -1.58 19.92 23.21
C PRO A 41 -0.65 21.04 22.76
N ASN A 42 -0.52 21.98 23.56
CA ASN A 42 0.46 23.04 23.84
C ASN A 42 1.28 23.72 22.73
N GLU A 43 1.33 23.29 21.47
CA GLU A 43 2.22 23.93 20.48
C GLU A 43 1.54 24.56 19.27
N TYR A 44 0.29 24.19 18.95
CA TYR A 44 -0.40 24.72 17.78
C TYR A 44 -1.85 25.15 18.11
N SER A 45 -2.18 26.36 17.76
CA SER A 45 -3.56 26.85 17.80
C SER A 45 -4.29 26.43 16.52
N ILE A 46 -5.56 26.02 16.61
CA ILE A 46 -6.42 25.79 15.42
C ILE A 46 -6.53 27.06 14.56
N ASN A 47 -6.30 28.23 15.15
CA ASN A 47 -6.28 29.49 14.44
C ASN A 47 -5.09 29.63 13.48
N ASP A 48 -4.07 28.78 13.61
CA ASP A 48 -2.87 28.78 12.75
C ASP A 48 -3.03 27.87 11.54
N VAL A 49 -4.15 27.11 11.44
CA VAL A 49 -4.43 26.22 10.32
C VAL A 49 -5.12 26.97 9.21
N GLU A 50 -4.47 27.09 8.07
CA GLU A 50 -5.05 27.61 6.84
C GLU A 50 -5.90 26.54 6.17
N ILE A 51 -7.20 26.79 6.07
CA ILE A 51 -8.16 25.89 5.45
C ILE A 51 -8.62 26.46 4.11
N ASN A 52 -8.31 25.78 3.03
CA ASN A 52 -8.79 26.10 1.71
C ASN A 52 -9.92 25.13 1.29
N LEU A 53 -11.13 25.69 1.13
CA LEU A 53 -12.30 24.92 0.70
C LEU A 53 -12.45 25.00 -0.83
N VAL A 54 -12.39 23.84 -1.50
CA VAL A 54 -12.49 23.70 -2.96
C VAL A 54 -13.76 22.94 -3.31
N ASP A 55 -14.65 23.54 -4.07
CA ASP A 55 -15.84 22.84 -4.60
C ASP A 55 -15.50 22.16 -5.94
N LEU A 56 -15.38 20.84 -5.94
CA LEU A 56 -15.05 20.06 -7.14
C LEU A 56 -16.11 20.20 -8.24
N ASN A 57 -17.36 20.51 -7.89
CA ASN A 57 -18.41 20.67 -8.90
C ASN A 57 -18.23 21.93 -9.77
N SER A 58 -17.42 22.88 -9.31
CA SER A 58 -17.14 24.14 -10.04
C SER A 58 -15.83 24.13 -10.81
N LEU A 59 -15.01 23.05 -10.66
CA LEU A 59 -13.70 22.95 -11.31
C LEU A 59 -13.79 22.43 -12.73
N THR A 60 -12.92 22.94 -13.57
CA THR A 60 -12.62 22.36 -14.87
C THR A 60 -11.73 21.12 -14.76
N GLU A 61 -11.66 20.33 -15.83
CA GLU A 61 -10.79 19.15 -15.88
C GLU A 61 -9.31 19.49 -15.64
N ASP A 62 -8.85 20.59 -16.20
CA ASP A 62 -7.46 21.05 -16.04
C ASP A 62 -7.14 21.44 -14.60
N GLU A 63 -8.09 22.06 -13.90
CA GLU A 63 -7.94 22.39 -12.47
C GLU A 63 -7.92 21.13 -11.60
N ILE A 64 -8.76 20.14 -11.88
CA ILE A 64 -8.72 18.83 -11.19
C ILE A 64 -7.38 18.14 -11.44
N ASN A 65 -6.88 18.18 -12.68
CA ASN A 65 -5.59 17.59 -13.03
C ASN A 65 -4.41 18.28 -12.29
N LYS A 66 -4.53 19.57 -11.99
CA LYS A 66 -3.52 20.28 -11.18
C LYS A 66 -3.42 19.66 -9.77
N TYR A 67 -4.55 19.39 -9.13
CA TYR A 67 -4.56 18.73 -7.81
C TYR A 67 -4.10 17.26 -7.86
N ASN A 68 -4.21 16.62 -9.02
CA ASN A 68 -3.73 15.25 -9.23
C ASN A 68 -2.20 15.20 -9.45
N ARG A 69 -1.60 16.27 -10.03
CA ARG A 69 -0.16 16.32 -10.38
C ARG A 69 0.78 16.45 -9.19
N ASP A 70 0.33 17.02 -8.09
CA ASP A 70 1.14 17.18 -6.87
C ASP A 70 1.61 15.82 -6.29
N LYS A 71 1.19 14.71 -6.91
CA LYS A 71 1.50 13.34 -6.51
C LYS A 71 2.92 12.87 -6.88
N VAL A 72 3.64 13.55 -7.78
CA VAL A 72 4.81 12.96 -8.46
C VAL A 72 6.17 13.44 -7.94
N GLU A 73 6.26 14.59 -7.25
CA GLU A 73 7.58 15.23 -7.04
C GLU A 73 8.28 14.92 -5.72
N GLU A 74 7.66 14.24 -4.76
CA GLU A 74 8.14 14.29 -3.37
C GLU A 74 9.20 13.27 -2.95
N LEU A 75 9.65 12.36 -3.80
CA LEU A 75 10.59 11.30 -3.40
C LEU A 75 11.83 11.08 -4.27
N ASP A 76 12.14 11.97 -5.18
CA ASP A 76 13.22 11.75 -6.16
C ASP A 76 14.66 12.03 -5.63
N TYR A 77 14.83 12.36 -4.37
CA TYR A 77 16.10 12.93 -3.90
C TYR A 77 17.27 11.95 -3.73
N LYS A 78 17.05 10.64 -3.78
CA LYS A 78 18.16 9.65 -3.62
C LYS A 78 17.99 8.36 -4.43
N VAL A 79 17.06 8.29 -5.33
CA VAL A 79 16.79 7.06 -6.07
C VAL A 79 17.32 7.16 -7.50
N ASN A 80 18.24 6.27 -7.85
CA ASN A 80 18.75 6.20 -9.21
C ASN A 80 17.68 5.72 -10.19
N LYS A 81 17.69 6.26 -11.41
CA LYS A 81 16.81 5.79 -12.47
C LYS A 81 17.23 4.39 -12.90
N ILE A 82 16.24 3.54 -13.02
CA ILE A 82 16.40 2.14 -13.42
C ILE A 82 16.99 2.00 -14.84
N SER A 83 16.86 3.02 -15.69
CA SER A 83 17.32 3.01 -17.08
C SER A 83 18.77 2.54 -17.31
N ASN A 84 19.60 2.58 -16.28
CA ASN A 84 20.99 2.17 -16.36
C ASN A 84 21.23 0.67 -16.07
N ILE A 85 20.16 -0.10 -15.79
CA ILE A 85 20.26 -1.51 -15.37
C ILE A 85 20.06 -2.47 -16.55
N TYR A 86 19.55 -2.01 -17.69
CA TYR A 86 18.98 -2.86 -18.74
C TYR A 86 19.96 -3.63 -19.63
N ASN A 87 21.18 -3.17 -19.78
CA ASN A 87 22.13 -3.74 -20.73
C ASN A 87 23.01 -4.84 -20.13
N TYR A 88 22.50 -5.56 -19.14
CA TYR A 88 23.29 -6.60 -18.47
C TYR A 88 23.06 -7.97 -19.12
N LYS A 89 24.12 -8.54 -19.67
CA LYS A 89 24.16 -9.95 -20.02
C LYS A 89 24.48 -10.73 -18.74
N TYR A 90 23.58 -11.63 -18.36
CA TYR A 90 23.79 -12.45 -17.17
C TYR A 90 24.85 -13.51 -17.46
N GLU A 91 25.84 -13.58 -16.61
CA GLU A 91 26.82 -14.68 -16.55
C GLU A 91 27.03 -15.00 -15.07
N TYR A 92 27.04 -16.29 -14.75
CA TYR A 92 27.33 -16.72 -13.39
C TYR A 92 28.81 -16.54 -13.09
N ILE A 93 29.11 -15.92 -11.96
CA ILE A 93 30.46 -15.70 -11.47
C ILE A 93 30.69 -16.62 -10.29
N LEU A 94 31.71 -17.45 -10.37
CA LEU A 94 32.10 -18.38 -9.30
C LEU A 94 32.49 -17.59 -8.03
N GLY A 95 32.22 -18.21 -6.88
CA GLY A 95 32.53 -17.59 -5.60
C GLY A 95 32.72 -18.61 -4.48
N ALA A 96 33.03 -18.09 -3.29
CA ALA A 96 33.19 -18.94 -2.10
C ALA A 96 31.91 -19.74 -1.79
N ALA A 97 32.06 -20.97 -1.37
CA ALA A 97 31.02 -21.95 -1.11
C ALA A 97 30.35 -22.58 -2.36
N ASP A 98 30.72 -22.21 -3.58
CA ASP A 98 30.38 -22.99 -4.77
C ASP A 98 31.19 -24.28 -4.79
N SER A 99 30.64 -25.34 -5.34
CA SER A 99 31.38 -26.55 -5.64
C SER A 99 31.41 -26.83 -7.13
N ILE A 100 32.54 -27.22 -7.62
CA ILE A 100 32.77 -27.53 -9.02
C ILE A 100 33.29 -28.97 -9.14
N SER A 101 32.85 -29.71 -10.14
CA SER A 101 33.46 -30.97 -10.53
C SER A 101 34.44 -30.73 -11.64
N ILE A 102 35.56 -31.40 -11.52
CA ILE A 102 36.59 -31.51 -12.55
C ILE A 102 36.60 -32.96 -13.03
N ASP A 103 36.60 -33.13 -14.32
CA ASP A 103 36.72 -34.42 -14.99
C ASP A 103 37.86 -34.29 -16.04
N LEU A 104 38.81 -35.20 -15.98
CA LEU A 104 39.98 -35.21 -16.87
C LEU A 104 39.88 -36.43 -17.78
N THR A 105 39.73 -36.24 -19.10
CA THR A 105 39.38 -37.28 -20.08
C THR A 105 40.30 -38.51 -20.07
N ASP A 106 41.57 -38.35 -19.74
CA ASP A 106 42.57 -39.44 -19.85
C ASP A 106 43.02 -40.02 -18.48
N THR A 107 42.57 -39.52 -17.36
CA THR A 107 42.96 -39.96 -16.01
C THR A 107 41.99 -39.49 -14.96
N ASP A 108 41.75 -40.30 -13.94
CA ASP A 108 40.83 -40.00 -12.82
C ASP A 108 41.55 -39.27 -11.65
N ASP A 109 42.82 -38.86 -11.81
CA ASP A 109 43.65 -38.34 -10.74
C ASP A 109 43.09 -37.05 -10.11
N LEU A 110 42.38 -36.24 -10.91
CA LEU A 110 41.75 -34.99 -10.50
C LEU A 110 40.23 -35.05 -10.50
N ASP A 111 39.64 -36.18 -10.85
CA ASP A 111 38.21 -36.38 -10.94
C ASP A 111 37.57 -36.31 -9.54
N ASN A 112 37.08 -35.16 -9.19
CA ASN A 112 36.44 -34.94 -7.91
C ASN A 112 35.61 -33.67 -7.92
N THR A 113 34.83 -33.50 -6.87
CA THR A 113 34.14 -32.25 -6.58
C THR A 113 34.96 -31.43 -5.58
N TYR A 114 35.29 -30.22 -5.97
CA TYR A 114 36.10 -29.28 -5.21
C TYR A 114 35.25 -28.13 -4.72
N LEU A 115 35.34 -27.82 -3.42
CA LEU A 115 34.68 -26.65 -2.80
C LEU A 115 35.61 -25.44 -2.96
N ILE A 116 35.04 -24.33 -3.43
CA ILE A 116 35.74 -23.04 -3.43
C ILE A 116 35.74 -22.50 -1.99
N ASP A 117 36.93 -22.34 -1.44
CA ASP A 117 37.13 -21.91 -0.05
C ASP A 117 36.80 -20.41 0.15
N GLN A 118 36.86 -19.94 1.40
CA GLN A 118 36.59 -18.56 1.76
C GLN A 118 37.51 -17.52 1.10
N TYR A 119 38.66 -17.95 0.57
CA TYR A 119 39.60 -17.11 -0.15
C TYR A 119 39.38 -17.16 -1.66
N GLY A 120 38.38 -17.92 -2.10
CA GLY A 120 38.07 -18.10 -3.51
C GLY A 120 38.95 -19.12 -4.22
N MET A 121 39.57 -20.06 -3.50
CA MET A 121 40.51 -21.04 -4.04
C MET A 121 39.93 -22.45 -3.95
N ILE A 122 40.32 -23.31 -4.89
CA ILE A 122 40.24 -24.76 -4.78
C ILE A 122 41.64 -25.35 -4.50
N ASP A 123 41.68 -26.51 -3.88
CA ASP A 123 42.94 -27.22 -3.58
C ASP A 123 42.99 -28.52 -4.39
N LEU A 124 43.84 -28.53 -5.41
CA LEU A 124 44.01 -29.68 -6.30
C LEU A 124 45.16 -30.57 -5.81
N PRO A 125 44.97 -31.90 -5.79
CA PRO A 125 46.03 -32.84 -5.48
C PRO A 125 47.28 -32.58 -6.34
N PHE A 126 48.44 -32.60 -5.73
CA PHE A 126 49.79 -32.42 -6.36
C PHE A 126 50.07 -31.03 -7.00
N ILE A 127 49.03 -30.27 -7.29
CA ILE A 127 49.10 -28.96 -7.95
C ILE A 127 49.04 -27.82 -6.91
N GLY A 128 48.16 -27.98 -5.90
CA GLY A 128 47.96 -26.97 -4.85
C GLY A 128 46.81 -26.04 -5.15
N LYS A 129 46.81 -24.85 -4.53
CA LYS A 129 45.71 -23.91 -4.51
C LYS A 129 45.64 -23.05 -5.75
N ILE A 130 44.46 -23.01 -6.38
CA ILE A 130 44.15 -22.20 -7.56
C ILE A 130 42.98 -21.32 -7.27
N LYS A 131 43.06 -20.02 -7.59
CA LYS A 131 42.00 -19.03 -7.41
C LYS A 131 41.01 -19.16 -8.58
N LEU A 132 39.73 -19.42 -8.27
CA LEU A 132 38.64 -19.51 -9.26
C LEU A 132 37.49 -18.54 -8.95
N ALA A 133 37.45 -17.93 -7.75
CA ALA A 133 36.45 -16.91 -7.46
C ALA A 133 36.65 -15.68 -8.35
N ASP A 134 35.53 -14.99 -8.62
CA ASP A 134 35.42 -13.81 -9.48
C ASP A 134 35.59 -14.09 -10.98
N LEU A 135 35.61 -15.36 -11.38
CA LEU A 135 35.69 -15.82 -12.76
C LEU A 135 34.36 -16.42 -13.24
N THR A 136 34.13 -16.35 -14.55
CA THR A 136 33.11 -17.16 -15.21
C THR A 136 33.59 -18.61 -15.29
N LEU A 137 32.67 -19.56 -15.54
CA LEU A 137 33.02 -20.98 -15.71
C LEU A 137 34.06 -21.16 -16.82
N ASN A 138 33.90 -20.47 -17.94
CA ASN A 138 34.80 -20.54 -19.08
C ASN A 138 36.21 -20.02 -18.76
N GLU A 139 36.28 -18.89 -18.04
CA GLU A 139 37.58 -18.33 -17.59
C GLU A 139 38.27 -19.26 -16.60
N ALA A 140 37.50 -19.84 -15.66
CA ALA A 140 38.02 -20.81 -14.71
C ALA A 140 38.56 -22.07 -15.42
N GLN A 141 37.84 -22.58 -16.42
CA GLN A 141 38.27 -23.72 -17.23
C GLN A 141 39.58 -23.41 -17.97
N ASN A 142 39.71 -22.21 -18.56
CA ASN A 142 40.95 -21.81 -19.26
C ASN A 142 42.15 -21.74 -18.31
N ILE A 143 41.95 -21.15 -17.10
CA ILE A 143 43.03 -21.06 -16.10
C ILE A 143 43.42 -22.45 -15.61
N LEU A 144 42.45 -23.32 -15.32
CA LEU A 144 42.71 -24.69 -14.93
C LEU A 144 43.46 -25.45 -16.04
N MET A 145 43.04 -25.27 -17.28
CA MET A 145 43.71 -25.88 -18.45
C MET A 145 45.17 -25.46 -18.55
N GLU A 146 45.48 -24.19 -18.34
CA GLU A 146 46.87 -23.68 -18.38
C GLU A 146 47.73 -24.25 -17.25
N VAL A 147 47.19 -24.32 -16.04
CA VAL A 147 47.92 -24.85 -14.89
C VAL A 147 48.18 -26.36 -15.05
N ILE A 148 47.15 -27.12 -15.47
CA ILE A 148 47.21 -28.57 -15.59
C ILE A 148 48.10 -29.03 -16.73
N LYS A 149 48.26 -28.25 -17.82
CA LYS A 149 49.23 -28.49 -18.88
C LYS A 149 50.68 -28.63 -18.40
N GLY A 150 51.02 -28.07 -17.24
CA GLY A 150 52.34 -28.23 -16.62
C GLY A 150 52.61 -29.62 -16.03
N TYR A 151 51.53 -30.39 -15.80
CA TYR A 151 51.57 -31.69 -15.14
C TYR A 151 51.12 -32.85 -16.05
N TYR A 152 50.20 -32.58 -16.99
CA TYR A 152 49.64 -33.56 -17.90
C TYR A 152 49.87 -33.17 -19.35
N LYS A 153 50.12 -34.18 -20.20
CA LYS A 153 50.33 -33.95 -21.62
C LYS A 153 49.02 -33.91 -22.38
N ASN A 154 48.71 -32.73 -22.97
CA ASN A 154 47.45 -32.49 -23.69
C ASN A 154 46.18 -32.78 -22.87
N PRO A 155 46.00 -32.20 -21.68
CA PRO A 155 44.82 -32.44 -20.86
C PRO A 155 43.57 -31.92 -21.55
N ASP A 156 42.48 -32.67 -21.46
CA ASP A 156 41.13 -32.20 -21.82
C ASP A 156 40.30 -32.21 -20.53
N ILE A 157 39.80 -31.01 -20.13
CA ILE A 157 39.17 -30.80 -18.86
C ILE A 157 37.71 -30.42 -19.08
N GLN A 158 36.82 -31.18 -18.45
CA GLN A 158 35.41 -30.76 -18.26
C GLN A 158 35.24 -30.15 -16.86
N LEU A 159 34.64 -28.99 -16.83
CA LEU A 159 34.34 -28.26 -15.59
C LEU A 159 32.85 -27.99 -15.47
N GLU A 160 32.23 -28.47 -14.40
CA GLU A 160 30.83 -28.24 -14.13
C GLU A 160 30.61 -27.69 -12.73
N ILE A 161 29.62 -26.81 -12.58
CA ILE A 161 29.22 -26.34 -11.25
C ILE A 161 28.21 -27.31 -10.68
N GLN A 162 28.54 -27.93 -9.55
CA GLN A 162 27.68 -28.88 -8.86
C GLN A 162 26.72 -28.18 -7.88
N THR A 163 27.18 -27.14 -7.17
CA THR A 163 26.35 -26.39 -6.26
C THR A 163 26.60 -24.89 -6.38
N TYR A 164 25.50 -24.12 -6.40
CA TYR A 164 25.46 -22.68 -6.53
C TYR A 164 25.14 -22.06 -5.17
N ASN A 165 26.14 -21.65 -4.40
CA ASN A 165 25.97 -21.14 -3.05
C ASN A 165 26.52 -19.74 -2.84
N SER A 166 27.37 -19.26 -3.76
CA SER A 166 28.06 -17.98 -3.61
C SER A 166 27.23 -16.78 -4.03
N SER A 167 26.29 -17.00 -4.94
CA SER A 167 25.46 -15.93 -5.51
C SER A 167 24.05 -16.03 -4.98
N LYS A 168 23.60 -15.00 -4.25
CA LYS A 168 22.26 -14.99 -3.63
C LYS A 168 21.58 -13.64 -3.86
N ILE A 169 20.25 -13.68 -3.91
CA ILE A 169 19.41 -12.50 -3.83
C ILE A 169 18.48 -12.63 -2.64
N HIS A 170 18.10 -11.51 -2.06
CA HIS A 170 17.21 -11.47 -0.91
C HIS A 170 15.93 -10.73 -1.27
N ILE A 171 14.79 -11.34 -0.95
CA ILE A 171 13.48 -10.73 -1.14
C ILE A 171 12.85 -10.55 0.24
N VAL A 172 12.58 -9.31 0.59
CA VAL A 172 12.11 -8.89 1.91
C VAL A 172 10.99 -7.86 1.80
N GLY A 173 10.32 -7.58 2.92
CA GLY A 173 9.26 -6.58 3.00
C GLY A 173 7.86 -7.19 2.91
N ALA A 174 6.97 -6.56 2.15
CA ALA A 174 5.57 -6.95 2.05
C ALA A 174 5.34 -8.11 1.08
N VAL A 175 5.93 -9.25 1.38
CA VAL A 175 5.73 -10.53 0.68
C VAL A 175 5.21 -11.57 1.66
N ARG A 176 4.52 -12.58 1.14
CA ARG A 176 4.03 -13.67 2.00
C ARG A 176 5.21 -14.46 2.58
N ASN A 177 6.22 -14.75 1.75
CA ASN A 177 7.42 -15.48 2.14
C ASN A 177 8.64 -14.61 1.85
N GLN A 178 9.28 -14.12 2.90
CA GLN A 178 10.63 -13.57 2.76
C GLN A 178 11.58 -14.71 2.47
N LEU A 179 12.38 -14.58 1.43
CA LEU A 179 13.25 -15.69 1.02
C LEU A 179 14.57 -15.20 0.43
N THR A 180 15.53 -16.11 0.47
CA THR A 180 16.81 -15.98 -0.22
C THR A 180 16.84 -16.98 -1.36
N ILE A 181 17.10 -16.52 -2.57
CA ILE A 181 17.21 -17.36 -3.75
C ILE A 181 18.69 -17.47 -4.11
N ASN A 182 19.18 -18.68 -4.27
CA ASN A 182 20.48 -18.92 -4.88
C ASN A 182 20.33 -18.71 -6.40
N LEU A 183 21.23 -17.94 -6.97
CA LEU A 183 21.33 -17.79 -8.41
C LEU A 183 22.14 -18.96 -8.98
N ASP A 184 21.76 -19.43 -10.14
CA ASP A 184 22.43 -20.46 -10.91
C ASP A 184 22.79 -19.94 -12.32
N GLN A 185 23.10 -20.81 -13.26
CA GLN A 185 23.35 -20.44 -14.66
C GLN A 185 22.12 -19.90 -15.38
N LYS A 186 20.92 -20.17 -14.86
CA LYS A 186 19.68 -19.63 -15.39
C LYS A 186 19.41 -18.26 -14.76
N PRO A 187 19.43 -17.19 -15.56
CA PRO A 187 19.15 -15.86 -15.03
C PRO A 187 17.72 -15.76 -14.53
N ILE A 188 17.54 -15.20 -13.33
CA ILE A 188 16.23 -14.90 -12.75
C ILE A 188 15.88 -13.44 -12.97
N ARG A 189 14.64 -13.17 -13.37
CA ARG A 189 14.12 -11.81 -13.55
C ARG A 189 13.29 -11.36 -12.34
N LEU A 190 13.10 -10.05 -12.24
CA LEU A 190 12.35 -9.41 -11.15
C LEU A 190 10.98 -10.05 -10.89
N ILE A 191 10.18 -10.28 -11.95
CA ILE A 191 8.84 -10.88 -11.81
C ILE A 191 8.93 -12.31 -11.30
N GLU A 192 9.84 -13.11 -11.83
CA GLU A 192 10.03 -14.50 -11.42
C GLU A 192 10.39 -14.59 -9.93
N ALA A 193 11.32 -13.76 -9.49
CA ALA A 193 11.71 -13.68 -8.08
C ALA A 193 10.54 -13.22 -7.18
N ALA A 194 9.76 -12.23 -7.62
CA ALA A 194 8.59 -11.77 -6.90
C ALA A 194 7.51 -12.87 -6.78
N ILE A 195 7.29 -13.65 -7.83
CA ILE A 195 6.35 -14.80 -7.83
C ILE A 195 6.83 -15.87 -6.84
N GLN A 196 8.12 -16.20 -6.81
CA GLN A 196 8.67 -17.15 -5.85
C GLN A 196 8.47 -16.71 -4.40
N ALA A 197 8.49 -15.40 -4.15
CA ALA A 197 8.15 -14.80 -2.85
C ALA A 197 6.63 -14.75 -2.55
N ASN A 198 5.80 -15.36 -3.41
CA ASN A 198 4.34 -15.30 -3.36
C ASN A 198 3.79 -13.86 -3.40
N PHE A 199 4.47 -12.98 -4.14
CA PHE A 199 3.91 -11.68 -4.47
C PHE A 199 2.83 -11.84 -5.54
N ASN A 200 1.62 -11.34 -5.25
CA ASN A 200 0.52 -11.34 -6.21
C ASN A 200 -0.08 -9.94 -6.31
N PRO A 201 0.14 -9.21 -7.41
CA PRO A 201 -0.37 -7.85 -7.57
C PRO A 201 -1.90 -7.77 -7.71
N SER A 202 -2.54 -8.89 -8.06
CA SER A 202 -4.00 -8.99 -8.22
C SER A 202 -4.72 -9.50 -6.96
N ALA A 203 -3.99 -9.87 -5.92
CA ALA A 203 -4.59 -10.32 -4.68
C ALA A 203 -5.39 -9.18 -4.06
N GLU A 204 -6.61 -9.47 -3.64
CA GLU A 204 -7.43 -8.55 -2.84
C GLU A 204 -6.79 -8.24 -1.47
N ASP A 205 -5.74 -8.96 -1.15
CA ASP A 205 -4.97 -8.80 0.07
C ASP A 205 -4.20 -7.47 0.00
N LYS A 206 -4.79 -6.46 0.63
CA LYS A 206 -4.35 -5.06 0.70
C LYS A 206 -2.94 -4.87 1.29
N LEU A 207 -2.27 -5.97 1.61
CA LEU A 207 -0.95 -6.00 2.24
C LEU A 207 0.22 -5.93 1.24
N TYR A 208 -0.02 -6.21 -0.04
CA TYR A 208 1.04 -6.27 -1.03
C TYR A 208 1.24 -4.92 -1.71
N GLY A 209 2.43 -4.37 -1.53
CA GLY A 209 2.86 -3.16 -2.24
C GLY A 209 3.00 -3.41 -3.74
N THR A 210 2.69 -2.40 -4.52
CA THR A 210 2.97 -2.38 -5.97
C THR A 210 4.30 -1.73 -6.28
N LYS A 211 4.92 -1.14 -5.28
CA LYS A 211 6.21 -0.45 -5.35
C LYS A 211 7.25 -1.22 -4.55
N GLY A 212 8.49 -1.00 -4.88
CA GLY A 212 9.60 -1.57 -4.14
C GLY A 212 10.88 -0.83 -4.42
N PHE A 213 11.94 -1.31 -3.78
CA PHE A 213 13.28 -0.81 -3.96
C PHE A 213 14.22 -1.98 -4.24
N LEU A 214 15.08 -1.80 -5.20
CA LEU A 214 16.22 -2.68 -5.45
C LEU A 214 17.47 -2.02 -4.88
N ARG A 215 18.15 -2.70 -3.96
CA ARG A 215 19.50 -2.32 -3.55
C ARG A 215 20.49 -3.19 -4.31
N ARG A 216 21.32 -2.55 -5.12
CA ARG A 216 22.37 -3.17 -5.94
C ARG A 216 23.66 -2.37 -5.83
N GLU A 217 24.77 -2.98 -5.50
CA GLU A 217 26.09 -2.32 -5.43
C GLU A 217 26.07 -1.04 -4.59
N GLY A 218 25.40 -1.05 -3.46
CA GLY A 218 25.26 0.11 -2.55
C GLY A 218 24.31 1.21 -3.04
N LYS A 219 23.73 1.10 -4.23
CA LYS A 219 22.75 2.05 -4.78
C LYS A 219 21.34 1.54 -4.58
N VAL A 220 20.41 2.45 -4.40
CA VAL A 220 18.97 2.13 -4.28
C VAL A 220 18.25 2.59 -5.54
N TYR A 221 17.45 1.71 -6.10
CA TYR A 221 16.62 1.95 -7.29
C TYR A 221 15.17 1.74 -6.92
N LYS A 222 14.30 2.69 -7.30
CA LYS A 222 12.85 2.54 -7.14
C LYS A 222 12.32 1.67 -8.27
N ILE A 223 11.52 0.69 -7.91
CA ILE A 223 10.88 -0.21 -8.87
C ILE A 223 9.36 -0.13 -8.74
N ASN A 224 8.68 -0.29 -9.87
CA ASN A 224 7.23 -0.41 -9.91
C ASN A 224 6.86 -1.84 -10.32
N LEU A 225 6.57 -2.67 -9.32
CA LEU A 225 6.21 -4.06 -9.56
C LEU A 225 4.92 -4.21 -10.38
N ALA A 226 3.93 -3.32 -10.17
CA ALA A 226 2.69 -3.39 -10.93
C ALA A 226 2.94 -3.13 -12.43
N ASN A 227 3.82 -2.18 -12.76
CA ASN A 227 4.21 -1.96 -14.14
C ASN A 227 4.99 -3.14 -14.70
N ALA A 228 5.94 -3.69 -13.95
CA ALA A 228 6.70 -4.87 -14.37
C ALA A 228 5.77 -6.04 -14.77
N PHE A 229 4.68 -6.25 -14.02
CA PHE A 229 3.71 -7.31 -14.34
C PHE A 229 2.77 -6.98 -15.51
N LYS A 230 2.52 -5.70 -15.79
CA LYS A 230 1.58 -5.26 -16.84
C LYS A 230 2.25 -4.91 -18.15
N SER A 231 3.51 -4.50 -18.10
CA SER A 231 4.26 -4.02 -19.26
C SER A 231 4.87 -5.18 -20.03
N GLU A 232 4.79 -5.13 -21.35
CA GLU A 232 5.58 -5.97 -22.24
C GLU A 232 7.03 -5.46 -22.36
N ASP A 233 7.35 -4.30 -21.78
CA ASP A 233 8.69 -3.73 -21.83
C ASP A 233 9.64 -4.50 -20.90
N GLU A 234 10.60 -5.19 -21.48
CA GLU A 234 11.64 -5.92 -20.75
C GLU A 234 12.44 -5.06 -19.77
N LYS A 235 12.41 -3.74 -19.96
CA LYS A 235 13.10 -2.79 -19.07
C LYS A 235 12.54 -2.80 -17.66
N GLU A 236 11.27 -3.06 -17.48
CA GLU A 236 10.65 -3.15 -16.15
C GLU A 236 10.89 -4.51 -15.48
N ASN A 237 11.21 -5.55 -16.29
CA ASN A 237 11.45 -6.92 -15.83
C ASN A 237 12.91 -7.33 -16.07
N PHE A 238 13.84 -6.65 -15.43
CA PHE A 238 15.30 -6.84 -15.57
C PHE A 238 15.83 -8.07 -14.82
N TYR A 239 17.03 -8.51 -15.15
CA TYR A 239 17.73 -9.57 -14.45
C TYR A 239 18.26 -9.12 -13.09
N LEU A 240 18.10 -10.01 -12.11
CA LEU A 240 18.68 -9.84 -10.78
C LEU A 240 20.13 -10.35 -10.78
N LYS A 241 20.95 -9.77 -9.90
CA LYS A 241 22.37 -10.07 -9.74
C LYS A 241 22.67 -10.50 -8.31
N LYS A 242 23.85 -11.06 -8.14
CA LYS A 242 24.43 -11.37 -6.82
C LYS A 242 24.30 -10.17 -5.88
N ASP A 243 23.94 -10.47 -4.64
CA ASP A 243 23.75 -9.52 -3.53
C ASP A 243 22.68 -8.46 -3.73
N ASP A 244 21.81 -8.64 -4.74
CA ASP A 244 20.62 -7.84 -4.86
C ASP A 244 19.69 -8.05 -3.68
N VAL A 245 19.19 -6.95 -3.11
CA VAL A 245 18.12 -6.98 -2.12
C VAL A 245 16.90 -6.30 -2.71
N LEU A 246 15.89 -7.11 -2.97
CA LEU A 246 14.59 -6.66 -3.43
C LEU A 246 13.71 -6.41 -2.19
N PHE A 247 13.47 -5.15 -1.88
CA PHE A 247 12.54 -4.74 -0.83
C PHE A 247 11.20 -4.40 -1.48
N ILE A 248 10.18 -5.20 -1.19
CA ILE A 248 8.81 -4.92 -1.62
C ILE A 248 8.16 -4.09 -0.53
N ASP A 249 7.77 -2.85 -0.88
CA ASP A 249 7.19 -1.93 0.08
C ASP A 249 5.75 -2.34 0.41
N ARG A 250 5.40 -2.25 1.68
CA ARG A 250 4.01 -2.29 2.08
C ARG A 250 3.34 -1.05 1.49
N ASN A 251 2.22 -1.21 0.82
CA ASN A 251 1.45 -0.06 0.39
C ASN A 251 1.03 0.74 1.64
N SER A 252 1.89 1.66 2.06
CA SER A 252 1.66 2.55 3.19
C SER A 252 0.78 3.75 2.81
N GLU A 253 0.38 3.84 1.56
CA GLU A 253 -0.46 4.90 1.04
C GLU A 253 -1.91 4.65 1.46
N SER A 254 -2.18 4.78 2.75
CA SER A 254 -3.52 4.60 3.29
C SER A 254 -4.39 5.83 3.08
N ILE A 255 -5.67 5.58 2.84
CA ILE A 255 -6.75 6.55 2.79
C ILE A 255 -7.72 6.20 3.92
N HIS A 256 -8.19 7.20 4.62
CA HIS A 256 -9.07 6.99 5.76
C HIS A 256 -10.51 7.40 5.41
N VAL A 257 -11.47 6.52 5.62
CA VAL A 257 -12.88 6.77 5.30
C VAL A 257 -13.72 6.77 6.57
N PHE A 258 -14.39 7.88 6.82
CA PHE A 258 -15.24 8.11 7.98
C PHE A 258 -16.63 8.60 7.60
N GLY A 259 -17.58 8.45 8.52
CA GLY A 259 -18.94 8.98 8.41
C GLY A 259 -19.92 7.94 7.91
N GLU A 260 -20.91 8.40 7.15
CA GLU A 260 -22.08 7.59 6.74
C GLU A 260 -21.78 6.73 5.51
N VAL A 261 -20.86 5.80 5.65
CA VAL A 261 -20.51 4.76 4.69
C VAL A 261 -20.83 3.38 5.26
N LEU A 262 -20.98 2.38 4.40
CA LEU A 262 -21.26 1.01 4.84
C LEU A 262 -20.02 0.33 5.44
N LYS A 263 -18.85 0.67 4.93
CA LYS A 263 -17.56 0.12 5.36
C LYS A 263 -16.59 1.25 5.71
N PRO A 264 -16.71 1.89 6.88
CA PRO A 264 -15.70 2.84 7.34
C PRO A 264 -14.39 2.12 7.65
N GLY A 265 -13.25 2.82 7.51
CA GLY A 265 -11.96 2.24 7.83
C GLY A 265 -10.82 2.76 6.98
N VAL A 266 -9.72 2.01 6.99
CA VAL A 266 -8.50 2.32 6.26
C VAL A 266 -8.47 1.54 4.96
N TYR A 267 -8.23 2.25 3.86
CA TYR A 267 -8.12 1.69 2.51
C TYR A 267 -6.69 1.87 2.00
N TYR A 268 -6.19 0.88 1.28
CA TYR A 268 -4.86 0.86 0.67
C TYR A 268 -5.02 0.74 -0.85
N PRO A 269 -5.37 1.85 -1.51
CA PRO A 269 -5.66 1.81 -2.94
C PRO A 269 -4.38 1.61 -3.76
N ASN A 270 -4.55 1.05 -4.94
CA ASN A 270 -3.51 1.05 -5.96
C ASN A 270 -3.30 2.47 -6.52
N LEU A 271 -2.28 2.64 -7.36
CA LEU A 271 -2.05 3.88 -8.11
C LEU A 271 -3.32 4.28 -8.88
N ASP A 272 -3.56 5.57 -8.96
CA ASP A 272 -4.67 6.18 -9.72
C ASP A 272 -6.08 5.84 -9.22
N TYR A 273 -6.21 5.63 -7.91
CA TYR A 273 -7.51 5.36 -7.28
C TYR A 273 -8.33 6.64 -7.14
N SER A 274 -9.51 6.64 -7.73
CA SER A 274 -10.38 7.81 -7.77
C SER A 274 -11.33 7.90 -6.57
N LEU A 275 -11.84 9.11 -6.33
CA LEU A 275 -12.85 9.33 -5.27
C LEU A 275 -14.13 8.50 -5.54
N THR A 276 -14.56 8.36 -6.80
CA THR A 276 -15.74 7.57 -7.15
C THR A 276 -15.52 6.09 -6.87
N GLU A 277 -14.34 5.54 -7.17
CA GLU A 277 -14.01 4.13 -6.86
C GLU A 277 -14.03 3.89 -5.36
N LEU A 278 -13.46 4.81 -4.56
CA LEU A 278 -13.48 4.70 -3.12
C LEU A 278 -14.91 4.71 -2.56
N ILE A 279 -15.77 5.64 -3.04
CA ILE A 279 -17.19 5.70 -2.63
C ILE A 279 -17.90 4.40 -2.99
N SER A 280 -17.63 3.85 -4.18
CA SER A 280 -18.23 2.58 -4.62
C SER A 280 -17.78 1.40 -3.76
N THR A 281 -16.50 1.35 -3.38
CA THR A 281 -15.92 0.28 -2.56
C THR A 281 -16.34 0.37 -1.10
N SER A 282 -16.34 1.58 -0.52
CA SER A 282 -16.77 1.80 0.87
C SER A 282 -18.28 1.72 1.04
N GLY A 283 -19.02 1.92 -0.05
CA GLY A 283 -20.49 1.96 -0.06
C GLY A 283 -21.05 3.19 0.65
N LEU A 284 -22.02 3.83 0.05
CA LEU A 284 -22.72 4.96 0.66
C LEU A 284 -23.94 4.46 1.45
N ASN A 285 -24.11 4.89 2.68
CA ASN A 285 -25.35 4.67 3.40
C ASN A 285 -26.45 5.58 2.84
N GLN A 286 -27.27 5.07 1.93
CA GLN A 286 -28.27 5.85 1.20
C GLN A 286 -29.33 6.50 2.12
N LEU A 287 -29.60 5.88 3.27
CA LEU A 287 -30.59 6.39 4.21
C LEU A 287 -30.08 7.57 5.03
N THR A 288 -28.83 7.50 5.48
CA THR A 288 -28.29 8.42 6.48
C THR A 288 -27.28 9.42 5.92
N ALA A 289 -26.60 9.06 4.83
CA ALA A 289 -25.53 9.88 4.26
C ALA A 289 -26.04 11.17 3.60
N ASN A 290 -25.33 12.26 3.83
CA ASN A 290 -25.55 13.52 3.13
C ASN A 290 -24.73 13.53 1.82
N ALA A 291 -25.31 12.97 0.77
CA ALA A 291 -24.70 12.88 -0.55
C ALA A 291 -24.39 14.26 -1.21
N LYS A 292 -24.90 15.37 -0.66
CA LYS A 292 -24.53 16.72 -1.10
C LYS A 292 -23.11 17.10 -0.70
N ASN A 293 -22.59 16.51 0.37
CA ASN A 293 -21.37 16.94 1.02
C ASN A 293 -20.42 15.75 1.25
N VAL A 294 -19.79 15.27 0.20
CA VAL A 294 -18.65 14.36 0.31
C VAL A 294 -17.40 15.19 0.40
N TYR A 295 -16.64 15.04 1.48
CA TYR A 295 -15.43 15.81 1.72
C TYR A 295 -14.19 14.92 1.57
N VAL A 296 -13.16 15.45 0.89
CA VAL A 296 -11.79 14.92 0.93
C VAL A 296 -10.92 15.96 1.61
N ILE A 297 -10.29 15.58 2.69
CA ILE A 297 -9.40 16.43 3.48
C ILE A 297 -7.97 15.98 3.17
N ARG A 298 -7.15 16.91 2.69
CA ARG A 298 -5.79 16.68 2.22
C ARG A 298 -4.85 17.70 2.83
N GLU A 299 -3.75 17.21 3.40
CA GLU A 299 -2.64 18.06 3.82
C GLU A 299 -1.94 18.64 2.58
N LYS A 300 -1.61 19.92 2.61
CA LYS A 300 -0.81 20.56 1.58
C LYS A 300 0.66 20.55 2.03
N ASN A 301 1.57 20.15 1.14
CA ASN A 301 3.01 20.09 1.42
C ASN A 301 3.40 19.25 2.66
N ASN A 302 2.65 18.17 2.97
CA ASN A 302 2.82 17.40 4.21
C ASN A 302 2.78 18.26 5.50
N SER A 303 2.14 19.40 5.45
CA SER A 303 1.94 20.30 6.58
C SER A 303 0.49 20.24 7.05
N PHE A 304 0.30 19.91 8.32
CA PHE A 304 -1.05 19.97 8.91
C PHE A 304 -1.55 21.39 9.16
N LEU A 305 -0.70 22.41 8.96
CA LEU A 305 -1.08 23.82 9.06
C LEU A 305 -1.77 24.33 7.79
N GLU A 306 -1.59 23.66 6.65
CA GLU A 306 -2.25 23.98 5.39
C GLU A 306 -3.10 22.80 4.92
N ILE A 307 -4.40 22.95 4.92
CA ILE A 307 -5.35 21.87 4.60
C ILE A 307 -6.25 22.28 3.43
N ASN A 308 -6.28 21.45 2.40
CA ASN A 308 -7.28 21.56 1.34
C ASN A 308 -8.47 20.64 1.68
N ILE A 309 -9.67 21.19 1.68
CA ILE A 309 -10.91 20.44 1.82
C ILE A 309 -11.64 20.48 0.47
N PHE A 310 -11.67 19.36 -0.22
CA PHE A 310 -12.41 19.22 -1.45
C PHE A 310 -13.82 18.74 -1.13
N LYS A 311 -14.82 19.35 -1.77
CA LYS A 311 -16.21 19.00 -1.61
C LYS A 311 -16.79 18.52 -2.94
N LEU A 312 -17.52 17.42 -2.93
CA LEU A 312 -18.24 16.87 -4.08
C LEU A 312 -19.72 16.64 -3.72
N ASP A 313 -20.63 17.10 -4.56
CA ASP A 313 -22.06 16.78 -4.48
C ASP A 313 -22.37 15.63 -5.43
N ILE A 314 -22.60 14.44 -4.89
CA ILE A 314 -22.86 13.22 -5.67
C ILE A 314 -24.34 12.90 -5.85
N ARG A 315 -25.25 13.82 -5.52
CA ARG A 315 -26.69 13.64 -5.79
C ARG A 315 -26.97 13.69 -7.29
N ASN A 316 -26.17 14.48 -8.03
CA ASN A 316 -26.20 14.46 -9.48
C ASN A 316 -25.21 13.40 -10.00
N PRO A 317 -25.68 12.38 -10.76
CA PRO A 317 -24.82 11.34 -11.30
C PRO A 317 -23.67 11.86 -12.18
N ILE A 318 -23.84 13.00 -12.85
CA ILE A 318 -22.79 13.62 -13.67
C ILE A 318 -21.57 13.96 -12.81
N ASN A 319 -21.76 14.36 -11.57
CA ASN A 319 -20.67 14.70 -10.65
C ASN A 319 -19.83 13.48 -10.25
N LEU A 320 -20.34 12.27 -10.40
CA LEU A 320 -19.55 11.06 -10.23
C LEU A 320 -18.45 10.93 -11.30
N VAL A 321 -18.65 11.51 -12.49
CA VAL A 321 -17.61 11.59 -13.51
C VAL A 321 -16.46 12.48 -13.04
N LEU A 322 -16.76 13.61 -12.38
CA LEU A 322 -15.75 14.49 -11.76
C LEU A 322 -15.00 13.75 -10.66
N GLY A 323 -15.73 13.04 -9.80
CA GLY A 323 -15.12 12.21 -8.75
C GLY A 323 -14.24 11.09 -9.30
N ARG A 324 -14.53 10.56 -10.51
CA ARG A 324 -13.68 9.60 -11.20
C ARG A 324 -12.38 10.22 -11.71
N LYS A 325 -12.40 11.48 -12.11
CA LYS A 325 -11.20 12.22 -12.54
C LYS A 325 -10.36 12.72 -11.35
N PHE A 326 -10.96 12.87 -10.17
CA PHE A 326 -10.25 13.30 -8.97
C PHE A 326 -9.56 12.11 -8.31
N LEU A 327 -8.23 12.06 -8.42
CA LEU A 327 -7.41 11.00 -7.84
C LEU A 327 -7.12 11.28 -6.37
N LEU A 328 -7.32 10.25 -5.56
CA LEU A 328 -7.01 10.28 -4.15
C LEU A 328 -5.51 10.13 -3.92
N GLN A 329 -5.02 10.77 -2.86
CA GLN A 329 -3.62 10.72 -2.45
C GLN A 329 -3.47 9.98 -1.12
N LYS A 330 -2.24 9.55 -0.83
CA LYS A 330 -1.89 8.99 0.49
C LYS A 330 -2.27 9.98 1.59
N LYS A 331 -2.72 9.45 2.71
CA LYS A 331 -3.19 10.21 3.88
C LYS A 331 -4.47 11.03 3.67
N ASP A 332 -5.10 10.99 2.50
CA ASP A 332 -6.41 11.62 2.34
C ASP A 332 -7.40 11.07 3.37
N ILE A 333 -8.18 11.96 3.94
CA ILE A 333 -9.29 11.61 4.82
C ILE A 333 -10.59 11.92 4.09
N ILE A 334 -11.40 10.91 3.86
CA ILE A 334 -12.71 11.05 3.27
C ILE A 334 -13.75 11.05 4.38
N PHE A 335 -14.58 12.08 4.39
CA PHE A 335 -15.63 12.22 5.37
C PHE A 335 -16.99 12.47 4.71
N ILE A 336 -17.96 11.62 5.01
CA ILE A 336 -19.34 11.74 4.52
C ILE A 336 -20.24 12.00 5.73
N PRO A 337 -20.73 13.23 5.91
CA PRO A 337 -21.55 13.58 7.07
C PRO A 337 -22.96 12.97 7.00
N PRO A 338 -23.64 12.80 8.13
CA PRO A 338 -25.05 12.42 8.15
C PRO A 338 -25.95 13.56 7.64
N LYS A 339 -27.14 13.20 7.13
CA LYS A 339 -28.25 14.12 6.87
C LYS A 339 -28.68 14.81 8.17
N GLU A 340 -29.22 16.03 8.06
CA GLU A 340 -29.65 16.79 9.25
C GLU A 340 -30.72 16.04 10.07
N ILE A 341 -31.63 15.37 9.41
CA ILE A 341 -32.65 14.57 10.10
C ILE A 341 -32.04 13.41 10.91
N VAL A 342 -30.96 12.84 10.45
CA VAL A 342 -30.25 11.76 11.17
C VAL A 342 -29.53 12.30 12.40
N LYS A 343 -28.95 13.50 12.31
CA LYS A 343 -28.37 14.19 13.47
C LYS A 343 -29.41 14.44 14.53
N TRP A 344 -30.57 14.94 14.13
CA TRP A 344 -31.71 15.17 15.02
C TRP A 344 -32.17 13.88 15.71
N ASN A 345 -32.39 12.81 14.94
CA ASN A 345 -32.83 11.53 15.49
C ASN A 345 -31.81 10.93 16.48
N ARG A 346 -30.51 11.04 16.19
CA ARG A 346 -29.46 10.63 17.13
C ARG A 346 -29.48 11.44 18.42
N THR A 347 -29.67 12.76 18.31
CA THR A 347 -29.79 13.61 19.50
C THR A 347 -31.01 13.24 20.34
N ILE A 348 -32.15 13.03 19.71
CA ILE A 348 -33.36 12.63 20.41
C ILE A 348 -33.21 11.27 21.08
N SER A 349 -32.59 10.27 20.38
CA SER A 349 -32.37 8.94 20.97
C SER A 349 -31.43 8.94 22.17
N LEU A 350 -30.54 9.94 22.29
CA LEU A 350 -29.68 10.11 23.46
C LEU A 350 -30.40 10.81 24.62
N LEU A 351 -31.35 11.68 24.29
CA LEU A 351 -32.15 12.41 25.30
C LEU A 351 -33.30 11.60 25.85
N LEU A 352 -33.85 10.70 25.02
CA LEU A 352 -34.89 9.76 25.46
C LEU A 352 -34.15 8.52 25.98
N PRO A 353 -34.05 8.31 27.30
CA PRO A 353 -33.55 7.06 27.82
C PRO A 353 -34.36 5.93 27.18
N GLN A 354 -33.69 4.85 26.78
CA GLN A 354 -34.33 3.63 26.27
C GLN A 354 -35.11 2.98 27.43
N THR A 355 -36.11 3.67 27.88
CA THR A 355 -36.99 3.14 28.88
C THR A 355 -38.03 2.31 28.13
N ASP A 356 -38.15 1.08 28.54
CA ASP A 356 -39.32 0.21 28.25
C ASP A 356 -40.68 0.87 28.55
N LEU A 357 -40.69 2.12 29.00
CA LEU A 357 -41.82 2.97 29.24
C LEU A 357 -42.72 3.15 28.01
N PHE A 358 -42.18 3.16 26.79
CA PHE A 358 -42.97 3.21 25.58
C PHE A 358 -43.64 1.85 25.24
N LYS A 359 -43.05 0.73 25.66
CA LYS A 359 -43.66 -0.56 25.51
C LYS A 359 -44.89 -0.77 26.43
N SER A 360 -44.87 -0.12 27.60
CA SER A 360 -45.98 -0.22 28.55
C SER A 360 -47.16 0.73 28.25
N TYR A 361 -46.97 1.74 27.41
CA TYR A 361 -48.02 2.74 27.10
C TYR A 361 -48.72 2.52 25.76
N ASN A 362 -48.49 1.41 25.07
CA ASN A 362 -49.15 1.14 23.78
C ASN A 362 -49.87 -0.20 23.72
N PRO A 363 -50.86 -0.46 24.63
CA PRO A 363 -51.71 -1.61 24.50
C PRO A 363 -52.68 -1.50 23.28
N ILE A 364 -52.86 -0.28 22.74
CA ILE A 364 -53.83 0.00 21.65
C ILE A 364 -53.25 -0.38 20.28
N ILE A 365 -51.97 -0.20 20.04
CA ILE A 365 -51.38 -0.54 18.74
C ILE A 365 -51.13 -2.05 18.59
N ASN A 366 -50.83 -2.76 19.68
CA ASN A 366 -50.64 -4.20 19.62
C ASN A 366 -51.94 -5.00 19.44
N ASN A 367 -53.10 -4.48 19.85
CA ASN A 367 -54.39 -5.13 19.64
C ASN A 367 -54.94 -4.91 18.23
N GLY A 368 -54.54 -3.84 17.53
CA GLY A 368 -54.97 -3.57 16.15
C GLY A 368 -54.26 -4.44 15.09
N LEU A 369 -53.07 -4.93 15.40
CA LEU A 369 -52.30 -5.76 14.47
C LEU A 369 -52.54 -7.27 14.61
N ARG A 370 -53.25 -7.70 15.66
CA ARG A 370 -53.63 -9.11 15.84
C ARG A 370 -54.92 -9.51 15.13
N THR A 371 -55.73 -8.57 14.68
CA THR A 371 -57.03 -8.86 14.02
C THR A 371 -56.95 -9.08 12.50
N TYR A 372 -55.75 -9.01 11.89
CA TYR A 372 -55.59 -9.24 10.45
C TYR A 372 -54.81 -10.52 10.10
N ARG A 373 -54.72 -11.47 11.04
CA ARG A 373 -54.06 -12.76 10.80
C ARG A 373 -54.88 -13.96 11.29
N GLU A 374 -56.08 -14.05 10.79
CA GLU A 374 -56.91 -15.26 10.75
C GLU A 374 -57.82 -15.08 9.55
N GLU A 375 -57.56 -15.80 8.42
CA GLU A 375 -58.16 -17.07 8.13
C GLU A 375 -57.48 -17.79 6.99
N PRO A 376 -57.32 -19.10 7.07
CA PRO A 376 -57.12 -19.97 5.96
C PRO A 376 -58.40 -20.81 5.74
N GLN A 377 -58.79 -20.94 4.54
CA GLN A 377 -59.43 -22.18 4.07
C GLN A 377 -58.77 -22.58 2.78
#